data_d6b867a1aa0b157d97ebe5c3a4e673a3
#
_entry.id   d6b867a1aa0b157d97ebe5c3a4e673a3
#
_cell.length_a   1.000
_cell.length_b   1.000
_cell.length_c   1.000
_cell.angle_alpha   90.00
_cell.angle_beta   90.00
_cell.angle_gamma   90.00
#
_symmetry.space_group_name_H-M   'P 1'
#
loop_
_entity.id
_entity.type
_entity.pdbx_description
1 polymer ?
#
loop_
_entity_poly.entity_id
_entity_poly.type
_entity_poly.pdbx_seq_one_letter_code
_entity_poly.pdbx_strand_id
1 'polypeptide(L)'
;MTTLITAPTATSVDEAAPASRTVVRPGIVPAPGAKQWVPACPVHLLVPGRGVAVLLPGGAQAALFLLPNGMIYAVDNVDPYAGAAVLSRGLTGDRGGEPTVASPLLKQAFSLRTGAALDDPTVALPTYGVRVQHGIVNVGLPLP
;
A
#
# COMPACT_ATOMS: atom_id res chain seq x y z
N MET A 1 5.86 -15.23 -2.13
CA MET A 1 6.69 -14.58 -3.11
C MET A 1 6.13 -13.26 -3.51
N THR A 2 6.96 -12.29 -3.72
CA THR A 2 6.53 -10.94 -4.04
C THR A 2 6.62 -10.67 -5.52
N THR A 3 5.64 -9.99 -6.06
CA THR A 3 5.66 -9.58 -7.46
C THR A 3 5.84 -8.08 -7.52
N LEU A 4 6.75 -7.63 -8.34
CA LEU A 4 6.94 -6.21 -8.57
C LEU A 4 6.09 -5.78 -9.76
N ILE A 5 5.22 -4.85 -9.54
CA ILE A 5 4.36 -4.32 -10.57
C ILE A 5 4.74 -2.87 -10.83
N THR A 6 4.94 -2.55 -12.09
CA THR A 6 5.25 -1.18 -12.47
C THR A 6 3.95 -0.46 -12.79
N ALA A 7 3.66 0.56 -12.05
CA ALA A 7 2.45 1.33 -12.28
C ALA A 7 2.55 2.08 -13.60
N PRO A 8 1.53 2.06 -14.38
CA PRO A 8 1.56 2.77 -15.64
C PRO A 8 1.56 4.27 -15.36
N THR A 9 2.11 4.94 -16.29
CA THR A 9 2.21 6.32 -16.13
C THR A 9 0.89 6.83 -16.43
N ALA A 10 0.38 7.41 -15.64
CA ALA A 10 -0.83 7.82 -15.80
C ALA A 10 -1.32 8.50 -16.81
N THR A 11 -1.84 8.46 -17.31
CA THR A 11 -2.23 9.04 -18.33
C THR A 11 -3.51 9.26 -18.09
N SER A 12 -3.87 9.60 -17.79
CA SER A 12 -4.97 9.85 -17.65
C SER A 12 -6.07 9.52 -17.70
N VAL A 13 -6.36 9.30 -17.96
CA VAL A 13 -7.28 8.85 -18.13
C VAL A 13 -8.27 8.97 -17.48
N ASP A 14 -8.56 8.95 -17.08
CA ASP A 14 -9.49 8.81 -16.50
C ASP A 14 -10.15 9.57 -16.01
N GLU A 15 -9.90 10.07 -15.86
CA GLU A 15 -10.41 10.76 -15.44
C GLU A 15 -11.59 10.88 -15.56
N ALA A 16 -11.77 10.84 -16.00
CA ALA A 16 -12.89 10.85 -16.42
C ALA A 16 -13.75 10.43 -15.50
N ALA A 17 -13.50 9.80 -15.03
CA ALA A 17 -14.25 9.22 -14.26
C ALA A 17 -14.92 10.09 -13.48
N PRO A 18 -15.92 10.19 -13.50
CA PRO A 18 -16.66 10.93 -12.80
C PRO A 18 -16.28 10.65 -11.56
N ALA A 19 -15.46 10.45 -11.50
CA ALA A 19 -14.99 10.31 -10.51
C ALA A 19 -15.70 10.25 -9.48
N SER A 20 -15.84 10.80 -9.21
CA SER A 20 -16.65 10.79 -8.29
C SER A 20 -16.95 9.69 -7.61
N ARG A 21 -16.94 8.81 -7.97
CA ARG A 21 -17.29 7.82 -7.41
C ARG A 21 -16.43 7.36 -6.48
N THR A 22 -16.02 7.78 -5.58
CA THR A 22 -15.27 7.25 -4.62
C THR A 22 -16.08 6.29 -4.01
N VAL A 23 -16.01 5.23 -4.33
CA VAL A 23 -16.76 4.27 -3.78
C VAL A 23 -16.11 3.89 -2.56
N VAL A 24 -16.62 4.15 -1.54
CA VAL A 24 -16.07 3.75 -0.34
C VAL A 24 -16.42 2.35 -0.10
N ARG A 25 -15.60 1.42 -0.43
CA ARG A 25 -15.88 0.09 -0.15
C ARG A 25 -15.30 -0.20 1.13
N PRO A 26 -15.83 -1.07 1.94
CA PRO A 26 -15.21 -1.52 3.17
C PRO A 26 -13.86 -2.05 2.82
N GLY A 27 -12.88 -1.68 3.52
CA GLY A 27 -11.57 -2.22 3.25
C GLY A 27 -10.65 -1.31 2.50
N ILE A 28 -11.13 -0.20 2.06
CA ILE A 28 -10.29 0.75 1.34
C ILE A 28 -9.90 1.85 2.32
N VAL A 29 -8.63 2.12 2.38
CA VAL A 29 -8.11 3.14 3.29
C VAL A 29 -7.73 4.37 2.48
N PRO A 30 -8.50 5.43 2.56
CA PRO A 30 -8.14 6.63 1.81
C PRO A 30 -7.00 7.36 2.48
N ALA A 31 -6.22 8.05 1.70
CA ALA A 31 -5.14 8.88 2.22
C ALA A 31 -5.61 10.30 2.22
N PRO A 32 -5.72 10.90 3.38
CA PRO A 32 -6.09 12.30 3.43
C PRO A 32 -5.07 13.12 2.66
N GLY A 33 -5.52 14.00 1.82
CA GLY A 33 -4.62 14.86 1.07
C GLY A 33 -3.96 14.24 -0.13
N ALA A 34 -4.28 13.00 -0.45
CA ALA A 34 -3.72 12.40 -1.65
C ALA A 34 -4.31 13.10 -2.86
N LYS A 35 -3.45 13.56 -3.75
CA LYS A 35 -3.92 14.27 -4.92
C LYS A 35 -3.53 13.63 -6.22
N GLN A 36 -2.70 12.63 -6.21
CA GLN A 36 -2.33 11.91 -7.41
C GLN A 36 -2.57 10.44 -7.17
N TRP A 37 -3.39 9.85 -8.01
CA TRP A 37 -3.70 8.44 -7.91
C TRP A 37 -2.99 7.69 -9.02
N VAL A 38 -2.24 6.66 -8.66
CA VAL A 38 -1.45 5.88 -9.60
C VAL A 38 -2.06 4.50 -9.71
N PRO A 39 -2.50 4.07 -10.88
CA PRO A 39 -3.03 2.73 -11.03
C PRO A 39 -1.94 1.71 -10.77
N ALA A 40 -2.23 0.71 -10.02
CA ALA A 40 -1.25 -0.31 -9.67
C ALA A 40 -1.53 -1.65 -10.35
N CYS A 41 -2.65 -2.25 -10.02
CA CYS A 41 -2.95 -3.58 -10.56
C CYS A 41 -4.43 -3.87 -10.43
N PRO A 42 -4.93 -4.84 -11.21
CA PRO A 42 -6.29 -5.32 -10.99
C PRO A 42 -6.43 -5.90 -9.60
N VAL A 43 -7.54 -5.61 -8.95
CA VAL A 43 -7.73 -6.05 -7.58
C VAL A 43 -7.74 -7.58 -7.47
N HIS A 44 -8.17 -8.27 -8.52
CA HIS A 44 -8.23 -9.72 -8.47
C HIS A 44 -6.86 -10.40 -8.49
N LEU A 45 -5.79 -9.63 -8.74
CA LEU A 45 -4.45 -10.18 -8.67
C LEU A 45 -3.89 -10.18 -7.25
N LEU A 46 -4.54 -9.51 -6.33
CA LEU A 46 -4.07 -9.49 -4.96
C LEU A 46 -4.48 -10.78 -4.26
N VAL A 47 -3.56 -11.33 -3.50
CA VAL A 47 -3.80 -12.55 -2.72
C VAL A 47 -3.74 -12.19 -1.25
N PRO A 48 -4.75 -12.54 -0.46
CA PRO A 48 -4.74 -12.18 0.95
C PRO A 48 -3.46 -12.62 1.66
N GLY A 49 -2.87 -11.71 2.39
CA GLY A 49 -1.65 -11.99 3.13
C GLY A 49 -0.36 -11.89 2.34
N ARG A 50 -0.45 -11.70 1.02
CA ARG A 50 0.76 -11.56 0.23
C ARG A 50 0.94 -10.14 -0.22
N GLY A 51 2.13 -9.61 -0.06
CA GLY A 51 2.43 -8.28 -0.52
C GLY A 51 2.77 -8.22 -1.99
N VAL A 52 2.52 -7.08 -2.59
CA VAL A 52 2.86 -6.80 -3.97
C VAL A 52 3.60 -5.48 -3.98
N ALA A 53 4.77 -5.45 -4.58
CA ALA A 53 5.53 -4.21 -4.71
C ALA A 53 5.09 -3.46 -5.96
N VAL A 54 4.84 -2.18 -5.81
CA VAL A 54 4.40 -1.33 -6.91
C VAL A 54 5.41 -0.22 -7.09
N LEU A 55 5.92 -0.09 -8.30
CA LEU A 55 6.85 0.98 -8.61
C LEU A 55 6.05 2.25 -8.89
N LEU A 56 6.38 3.30 -8.20
CA LEU A 56 5.69 4.57 -8.31
C LEU A 56 6.53 5.55 -9.12
N PRO A 57 5.91 6.61 -9.64
CA PRO A 57 6.67 7.65 -10.32
C PRO A 57 7.74 8.21 -9.38
N GLY A 58 8.92 8.46 -9.93
CA GLY A 58 10.02 8.98 -9.13
C GLY A 58 10.88 7.90 -8.49
N GLY A 59 10.56 6.65 -8.70
CA GLY A 59 11.39 5.55 -8.20
C GLY A 59 10.99 5.00 -6.83
N ALA A 60 10.04 5.61 -6.17
CA ALA A 60 9.56 5.07 -4.90
C ALA A 60 8.80 3.78 -5.15
N GLN A 61 8.68 2.96 -4.14
CA GLN A 61 7.93 1.72 -4.23
C GLN A 61 6.96 1.61 -3.08
N ALA A 62 5.75 1.20 -3.38
CA ALA A 62 4.77 0.91 -2.34
C ALA A 62 4.63 -0.59 -2.21
N ALA A 63 4.33 -1.05 -1.01
CA ALA A 63 3.97 -2.43 -0.76
C ALA A 63 2.47 -2.47 -0.50
N LEU A 64 1.73 -3.21 -1.34
CA LEU A 64 0.30 -3.37 -1.20
C LEU A 64 0.00 -4.67 -0.50
N PHE A 65 -0.95 -4.65 0.41
CA PHE A 65 -1.37 -5.85 1.11
C PHE A 65 -2.88 -5.92 1.14
N LEU A 66 -3.42 -7.03 0.67
CA LEU A 66 -4.82 -7.36 0.87
C LEU A 66 -4.90 -8.30 2.07
N LEU A 67 -5.69 -7.95 3.04
CA LEU A 67 -5.85 -8.78 4.23
C LEU A 67 -7.07 -9.68 4.10
N PRO A 68 -7.14 -10.75 4.88
CA PRO A 68 -8.28 -11.65 4.81
C PRO A 68 -9.63 -10.98 5.03
N ASN A 69 -9.66 -9.89 5.77
CA ASN A 69 -10.91 -9.17 6.01
C ASN A 69 -11.30 -8.24 4.86
N GLY A 70 -10.52 -8.23 3.78
CA GLY A 70 -10.83 -7.39 2.61
C GLY A 70 -10.21 -6.02 2.62
N MET A 71 -9.53 -5.64 3.69
CA MET A 71 -8.85 -4.35 3.75
C MET A 71 -7.60 -4.37 2.87
N ILE A 72 -7.35 -3.28 2.18
CA ILE A 72 -6.15 -3.12 1.35
C ILE A 72 -5.36 -1.95 1.90
N TYR A 73 -4.10 -2.18 2.18
CA TYR A 73 -3.22 -1.14 2.72
C TYR A 73 -2.01 -0.98 1.81
N ALA A 74 -1.44 0.22 1.80
CA ALA A 74 -0.23 0.51 1.05
C ALA A 74 0.72 1.27 1.96
N VAL A 75 1.93 0.75 2.10
CA VAL A 75 2.98 1.39 2.87
C VAL A 75 4.24 1.42 2.01
N ASP A 76 5.24 2.19 2.43
CA ASP A 76 6.49 2.20 1.70
C ASP A 76 7.11 0.81 1.72
N ASN A 77 7.73 0.43 0.61
CA ASN A 77 8.32 -0.90 0.50
C ASN A 77 9.71 -0.98 1.13
N VAL A 78 10.31 0.14 1.48
CA VAL A 78 11.66 0.14 2.04
C VAL A 78 11.59 -0.01 3.55
N ASP A 79 12.24 -1.06 4.04
CA ASP A 79 12.37 -1.27 5.47
C ASP A 79 13.34 -0.22 6.00
N PRO A 80 12.92 0.68 6.88
CA PRO A 80 13.78 1.76 7.34
C PRO A 80 14.94 1.29 8.22
N TYR A 81 14.86 0.11 8.80
CA TYR A 81 15.95 -0.42 9.59
C TYR A 81 17.02 -1.05 8.72
N ALA A 82 16.61 -1.67 7.62
CA ALA A 82 17.54 -2.38 6.76
C ALA A 82 17.93 -1.59 5.51
N GLY A 83 17.15 -0.57 5.16
CA GLY A 83 17.40 0.19 3.95
C GLY A 83 17.14 -0.59 2.68
N ALA A 84 16.34 -1.63 2.75
CA ALA A 84 16.11 -2.51 1.61
C ALA A 84 14.61 -2.55 1.27
N ALA A 85 14.31 -2.65 -0.01
CA ALA A 85 12.93 -2.66 -0.50
C ALA A 85 12.37 -4.07 -0.39
N VAL A 86 11.98 -4.48 0.79
CA VAL A 86 11.58 -5.85 1.07
C VAL A 86 10.26 -5.98 1.81
N LEU A 87 9.58 -4.90 2.17
CA LEU A 87 8.40 -5.01 3.02
C LEU A 87 7.28 -5.80 2.34
N SER A 88 7.20 -5.74 1.01
CA SER A 88 6.20 -6.53 0.30
C SER A 88 6.40 -8.03 0.46
N ARG A 89 7.57 -8.46 0.91
CA ARG A 89 7.82 -9.86 1.19
C ARG A 89 7.61 -10.18 2.67
N GLY A 90 7.14 -9.21 3.43
CA GLY A 90 6.94 -9.39 4.85
C GLY A 90 5.72 -10.23 5.16
N LEU A 91 5.60 -10.57 6.43
CA LEU A 91 4.52 -11.39 6.91
C LEU A 91 3.46 -10.51 7.55
N THR A 92 2.25 -10.58 7.04
CA THR A 92 1.16 -9.81 7.63
C THR A 92 0.63 -10.51 8.86
N GLY A 93 0.10 -9.74 9.78
CA GLY A 93 -0.44 -10.28 11.01
C GLY A 93 -1.33 -9.26 11.69
N ASP A 94 -1.61 -9.54 12.94
CA ASP A 94 -2.46 -8.69 13.75
C ASP A 94 -1.91 -8.67 15.16
N ARG A 95 -1.75 -7.50 15.71
CA ARG A 95 -1.30 -7.38 17.07
C ARG A 95 -2.34 -6.60 17.85
N GLY A 96 -3.19 -7.31 18.57
CA GLY A 96 -4.23 -6.67 19.35
C GLY A 96 -5.20 -5.85 18.53
N GLY A 97 -5.55 -6.31 17.35
CA GLY A 97 -6.47 -5.60 16.47
C GLY A 97 -5.81 -4.64 15.51
N GLU A 98 -4.50 -4.45 15.62
CA GLU A 98 -3.78 -3.59 14.70
C GLU A 98 -3.20 -4.42 13.57
N PRO A 99 -3.57 -4.17 12.32
CA PRO A 99 -2.99 -4.94 11.21
C PRO A 99 -1.52 -4.59 11.05
N THR A 100 -0.69 -5.59 10.87
CA THR A 100 0.76 -5.39 10.85
C THR A 100 1.42 -6.09 9.68
N VAL A 101 2.62 -5.63 9.36
CA VAL A 101 3.52 -6.36 8.49
C VAL A 101 4.87 -6.41 9.21
N ALA A 102 5.48 -7.58 9.22
CA ALA A 102 6.80 -7.75 9.80
C ALA A 102 7.82 -7.88 8.69
N SER A 103 8.91 -7.13 8.78
CA SER A 103 9.97 -7.18 7.79
C SER A 103 10.59 -8.58 7.75
N PRO A 104 10.87 -9.11 6.57
CA PRO A 104 11.49 -10.42 6.48
C PRO A 104 12.96 -10.43 6.92
N LEU A 105 13.58 -9.25 6.99
CA LEU A 105 15.00 -9.19 7.34
C LEU A 105 15.21 -9.09 8.83
N LEU A 106 14.67 -8.07 9.46
CA LEU A 106 14.93 -7.83 10.87
C LEU A 106 13.72 -8.09 11.75
N LYS A 107 12.62 -8.53 11.15
CA LYS A 107 11.41 -8.90 11.87
C LYS A 107 10.74 -7.76 12.61
N GLN A 108 11.08 -6.55 12.31
CA GLN A 108 10.40 -5.41 12.92
C GLN A 108 8.97 -5.34 12.36
N ALA A 109 8.02 -5.07 13.23
CA ALA A 109 6.62 -5.00 12.83
C ALA A 109 6.15 -3.56 12.72
N PHE A 110 5.39 -3.29 11.67
CA PHE A 110 4.85 -1.96 11.42
C PHE A 110 3.35 -2.04 11.28
N SER A 111 2.66 -1.01 11.76
CA SER A 111 1.24 -0.90 11.56
C SER A 111 0.96 -0.65 10.08
N LEU A 112 0.10 -1.42 9.48
CA LEU A 112 -0.31 -1.16 8.11
C LEU A 112 -1.22 0.05 8.03
N ARG A 113 -1.83 0.41 9.14
CA ARG A 113 -2.75 1.54 9.15
C ARG A 113 -2.01 2.87 9.26
N THR A 114 -1.03 2.95 10.13
CA THR A 114 -0.33 4.21 10.40
C THR A 114 1.11 4.23 9.93
N GLY A 115 1.68 3.06 9.65
CA GLY A 115 3.09 2.95 9.29
C GLY A 115 4.01 2.92 10.50
N ALA A 116 3.48 3.10 11.69
CA ALA A 116 4.34 3.20 12.88
C ALA A 116 4.99 1.87 13.19
N ALA A 117 6.28 1.88 13.53
CA ALA A 117 6.93 0.70 14.05
C ALA A 117 6.35 0.42 15.43
N LEU A 118 5.93 -0.82 15.66
CA LEU A 118 5.19 -1.11 16.88
C LEU A 118 6.06 -1.12 18.14
N ASP A 119 7.34 -1.36 17.96
CA ASP A 119 8.24 -1.43 19.10
C ASP A 119 9.21 -0.27 19.16
N ASP A 120 9.01 0.75 18.33
CA ASP A 120 9.91 1.90 18.31
C ASP A 120 9.12 3.14 17.87
N PRO A 121 8.72 3.96 18.84
CA PRO A 121 7.86 5.11 18.50
C PRO A 121 8.53 6.18 17.67
N THR A 122 9.83 6.08 17.43
CA THR A 122 10.53 7.09 16.65
C THR A 122 10.62 6.73 15.17
N VAL A 123 10.16 5.54 14.77
CA VAL A 123 10.28 5.09 13.38
C VAL A 123 8.90 4.82 12.81
N ALA A 124 8.69 5.26 11.60
CA ALA A 124 7.45 5.00 10.90
C ALA A 124 7.70 4.91 9.40
N LEU A 125 6.90 4.10 8.73
CA LEU A 125 6.91 4.02 7.28
C LEU A 125 5.96 5.07 6.73
N PRO A 126 6.27 5.67 5.60
CA PRO A 126 5.25 6.41 4.88
C PRO A 126 4.11 5.49 4.50
N THR A 127 2.90 6.02 4.53
CA THR A 127 1.73 5.27 4.09
C THR A 127 1.12 5.97 2.90
N TYR A 128 0.42 5.19 2.08
CA TYR A 128 -0.23 5.72 0.89
C TYR A 128 -1.71 5.38 0.95
N GLY A 129 -2.53 6.22 0.35
CA GLY A 129 -3.95 5.91 0.24
C GLY A 129 -4.18 4.82 -0.78
N VAL A 130 -5.31 4.17 -0.66
CA VAL A 130 -5.71 3.12 -1.60
C VAL A 130 -7.15 3.38 -1.99
N ARG A 131 -7.43 3.25 -3.28
CA ARG A 131 -8.81 3.20 -3.73
C ARG A 131 -8.91 2.22 -4.88
N VAL A 132 -10.07 1.60 -5.02
CA VAL A 132 -10.32 0.71 -6.13
C VAL A 132 -11.33 1.38 -7.03
N GLN A 133 -11.01 1.49 -8.31
CA GLN A 133 -11.88 2.12 -9.26
C GLN A 133 -11.89 1.27 -10.52
N HIS A 134 -13.05 0.85 -10.94
CA HIS A 134 -13.21 -0.04 -12.10
C HIS A 134 -12.36 -1.29 -11.97
N GLY A 135 -12.29 -1.85 -10.78
CA GLY A 135 -11.55 -3.08 -10.54
C GLY A 135 -10.04 -2.92 -10.47
N ILE A 136 -9.54 -1.68 -10.53
CA ILE A 136 -8.10 -1.42 -10.48
C ILE A 136 -7.76 -0.77 -9.15
N VAL A 137 -6.75 -1.30 -8.48
CA VAL A 137 -6.24 -0.71 -7.25
C VAL A 137 -5.37 0.47 -7.61
N ASN A 138 -5.66 1.61 -7.00
CA ASN A 138 -4.87 2.82 -7.20
C ASN A 138 -4.20 3.20 -5.89
N VAL A 139 -2.99 3.69 -5.98
CA VAL A 139 -2.21 4.14 -4.83
C VAL A 139 -2.20 5.67 -4.86
N GLY A 140 -2.55 6.28 -3.74
CA GLY A 140 -2.59 7.72 -3.64
C GLY A 140 -1.27 8.28 -3.15
N LEU A 141 -0.70 9.19 -3.91
CA LEU A 141 0.54 9.84 -3.56
C LEU A 141 0.24 11.22 -3.00
N PRO A 142 0.96 11.62 -1.96
CA PRO A 142 0.84 13.01 -1.51
C PRO A 142 1.45 13.92 -2.56
N LEU A 143 0.95 15.14 -2.65
CA LEU A 143 1.56 16.10 -3.51
C LEU A 143 2.84 16.60 -2.89
N PRO A 144 3.81 16.97 -3.68
CA PRO A 144 5.03 17.53 -3.17
C PRO A 144 4.83 18.88 -2.49
#